data_d918b4f69afbeacc420b25bafd91e408
#
_entry.id   d918b4f69afbeacc420b25bafd91e408
#
_cell.length_a   1.000
_cell.length_b   1.000
_cell.length_c   1.000
_cell.angle_alpha   90.00
_cell.angle_beta   90.00
_cell.angle_gamma   90.00
#
_symmetry.space_group_name_H-M   'P 1'
#
loop_
_entity.id
_entity.type
_entity.pdbx_description
1 polymer ?
#
loop_
_entity_poly.entity_id
_entity_poly.type
_entity_poly.pdbx_seq_one_letter_code
_entity_poly.pdbx_strand_id
1 'polypeptide(L)'
;AAVGTLVGLVSYMENYAGHYVAFRILAEFRNRFYYAMLPLAPARTAKLQSGDAVSRVMSDCESIEPFYAHTIAPAIAAIFVPAILLAWCYTVHPMLFWVLTPFYLATTFGLPWLVARLGGDGVEYREQLGGVNAFVADSIQGVRDTVAFGYEKRRAQQLWEIGKTMQEGQDKLYGADATQRALAEVFITIGILAAAWCGIELALAGEISTLTDLPAVIAVSVVGFYTSVGMANNYTDFRVSLIAARRLFAMMDQSPAVHETAKSAVTAT
;
A
#
# COMPACT_ATOMS: atom_id res chain seq x y z
N ALA A 1 26.65 -5.25 19.98
CA ALA A 1 25.54 -5.19 20.93
C ALA A 1 24.95 -3.77 21.00
N ALA A 2 25.69 -2.71 21.40
CA ALA A 2 25.16 -1.36 21.60
C ALA A 2 24.47 -0.77 20.34
N VAL A 3 25.06 -0.91 19.16
CA VAL A 3 24.46 -0.44 17.88
C VAL A 3 23.15 -1.17 17.57
N GLY A 4 23.10 -2.51 17.78
CA GLY A 4 21.88 -3.29 17.54
C GLY A 4 20.74 -2.88 18.50
N THR A 5 21.08 -2.62 19.77
CA THR A 5 20.10 -2.11 20.73
C THR A 5 19.55 -0.73 20.32
N LEU A 6 20.46 0.17 19.87
CA LEU A 6 20.05 1.50 19.39
C LEU A 6 19.15 1.41 18.16
N VAL A 7 19.50 0.58 17.18
CA VAL A 7 18.67 0.34 15.98
C VAL A 7 17.29 -0.19 16.39
N GLY A 8 17.22 -1.18 17.29
CA GLY A 8 15.93 -1.69 17.79
C GLY A 8 15.08 -0.63 18.47
N LEU A 9 15.70 0.24 19.28
CA LEU A 9 14.98 1.33 19.94
C LEU A 9 14.45 2.37 18.94
N VAL A 10 15.27 2.75 17.96
CA VAL A 10 14.87 3.72 16.91
C VAL A 10 13.73 3.13 16.06
N SER A 11 13.84 1.86 15.64
CA SER A 11 12.77 1.18 14.88
C SER A 11 11.46 1.05 15.68
N TYR A 12 11.56 0.80 17.00
CA TYR A 12 10.39 0.82 17.87
C TYR A 12 9.73 2.22 17.91
N MET A 13 10.53 3.26 18.08
CA MET A 13 10.02 4.64 18.12
C MET A 13 9.40 5.06 16.78
N GLU A 14 10.01 4.69 15.67
CA GLU A 14 9.49 4.93 14.31
C GLU A 14 8.12 4.29 14.14
N ASN A 15 8.03 3.00 14.44
CA ASN A 15 6.79 2.23 14.31
C ASN A 15 5.69 2.80 15.23
N TYR A 16 6.02 3.06 16.50
CA TYR A 16 5.10 3.67 17.47
C TYR A 16 4.58 5.03 17.00
N ALA A 17 5.49 5.91 16.54
CA ALA A 17 5.12 7.24 16.06
C ALA A 17 4.25 7.17 14.80
N GLY A 18 4.57 6.29 13.85
CA GLY A 18 3.79 6.08 12.64
C GLY A 18 2.34 5.67 12.94
N HIS A 19 2.16 4.66 13.78
CA HIS A 19 0.83 4.20 14.18
C HIS A 19 0.08 5.23 15.03
N TYR A 20 0.76 5.91 15.95
CA TYR A 20 0.15 6.98 16.75
C TYR A 20 -0.42 8.09 15.88
N VAL A 21 0.34 8.54 14.89
CA VAL A 21 -0.11 9.56 13.92
C VAL A 21 -1.25 9.02 13.07
N ALA A 22 -1.13 7.79 12.55
CA ALA A 22 -2.17 7.14 11.75
C ALA A 22 -3.50 7.07 12.50
N PHE A 23 -3.53 6.55 13.71
CA PHE A 23 -4.75 6.44 14.50
C PHE A 23 -5.37 7.79 14.87
N ARG A 24 -4.56 8.82 15.13
CA ARG A 24 -5.06 10.19 15.36
C ARG A 24 -5.73 10.75 14.10
N ILE A 25 -5.12 10.57 12.93
CA ILE A 25 -5.69 11.01 11.65
C ILE A 25 -6.98 10.24 11.35
N LEU A 26 -7.02 8.94 11.59
CA LEU A 26 -8.22 8.12 11.41
C LEU A 26 -9.37 8.57 12.30
N ALA A 27 -9.09 8.89 13.56
CA ALA A 27 -10.10 9.43 14.48
C ALA A 27 -10.65 10.77 13.97
N GLU A 28 -9.78 11.65 13.47
CA GLU A 28 -10.18 12.93 12.87
C GLU A 28 -11.01 12.73 11.59
N PHE A 29 -10.64 11.78 10.71
CA PHE A 29 -11.44 11.47 9.51
C PHE A 29 -12.83 10.97 9.88
N ARG A 30 -12.96 10.08 10.88
CA ARG A 30 -14.26 9.60 11.35
C ARG A 30 -15.13 10.74 11.89
N ASN A 31 -14.55 11.65 12.65
CA ASN A 31 -15.26 12.83 13.15
C ASN A 31 -15.70 13.74 12.00
N ARG A 32 -14.81 14.10 11.09
CA ARG A 32 -15.14 14.94 9.93
C ARG A 32 -16.21 14.31 9.06
N PHE A 33 -16.12 13.01 8.82
CA PHE A 33 -17.15 12.28 8.08
C PHE A 33 -18.51 12.38 8.78
N TYR A 34 -18.55 12.15 10.09
CA TYR A 34 -19.79 12.27 10.86
C TYR A 34 -20.41 13.65 10.71
N TYR A 35 -19.65 14.72 10.89
CA TYR A 35 -20.15 16.09 10.74
C TYR A 35 -20.55 16.44 9.32
N ALA A 36 -19.87 15.89 8.31
CA ALA A 36 -20.24 16.08 6.91
C ALA A 36 -21.56 15.36 6.55
N MET A 37 -21.86 14.23 7.23
CA MET A 37 -23.10 13.49 7.00
C MET A 37 -24.33 14.12 7.65
N LEU A 38 -24.19 14.87 8.74
CA LEU A 38 -25.32 15.49 9.44
C LEU A 38 -26.22 16.33 8.51
N PRO A 39 -25.70 17.27 7.71
CA PRO A 39 -26.53 18.09 6.83
C PRO A 39 -27.09 17.33 5.61
N LEU A 40 -26.62 16.11 5.34
CA LEU A 40 -27.12 15.26 4.25
C LEU A 40 -28.33 14.41 4.68
N ALA A 41 -28.56 14.26 5.98
CA ALA A 41 -29.68 13.54 6.53
C ALA A 41 -30.97 14.40 6.51
N PRO A 42 -32.17 13.77 6.34
CA PRO A 42 -32.39 12.36 6.00
C PRO A 42 -32.39 12.11 4.48
N ALA A 43 -32.45 13.15 3.66
CA ALA A 43 -32.80 13.07 2.23
C ALA A 43 -31.82 12.20 1.41
N ARG A 44 -30.53 12.28 1.70
CA ARG A 44 -29.49 11.50 0.99
C ARG A 44 -29.10 10.22 1.74
N THR A 45 -29.28 10.18 3.06
CA THR A 45 -28.93 9.02 3.88
C THR A 45 -30.04 7.96 3.93
N ALA A 46 -31.28 8.31 3.60
CA ALA A 46 -32.43 7.37 3.61
C ALA A 46 -32.28 6.18 2.64
N LYS A 47 -31.49 6.34 1.56
CA LYS A 47 -31.18 5.26 0.60
C LYS A 47 -30.01 4.38 1.04
N LEU A 48 -29.23 4.83 2.00
CA LEU A 48 -28.14 4.06 2.59
C LEU A 48 -28.73 3.22 3.72
N GLN A 49 -28.72 1.90 3.58
CA GLN A 49 -29.00 1.05 4.75
C GLN A 49 -27.96 1.44 5.81
N SER A 50 -28.43 1.95 6.94
CA SER A 50 -27.59 2.62 7.95
C SER A 50 -26.36 1.80 8.37
N GLY A 51 -26.50 0.46 8.46
CA GLY A 51 -25.39 -0.43 8.79
C GLY A 51 -24.34 -0.57 7.68
N ASP A 52 -24.74 -0.62 6.41
CA ASP A 52 -23.82 -0.78 5.27
C ASP A 52 -22.98 0.50 5.04
N ALA A 53 -23.62 1.67 5.16
CA ALA A 53 -22.92 2.95 5.03
C ALA A 53 -21.85 3.14 6.11
N VAL A 54 -22.19 2.87 7.37
CA VAL A 54 -21.24 2.97 8.49
C VAL A 54 -20.10 1.96 8.32
N SER A 55 -20.41 0.71 8.01
CA SER A 55 -19.41 -0.34 7.79
C SER A 55 -18.47 0.02 6.64
N ARG A 56 -18.98 0.54 5.52
CA ARG A 56 -18.19 0.94 4.36
C ARG A 56 -17.24 2.09 4.69
N VAL A 57 -17.73 3.10 5.40
CA VAL A 57 -16.88 4.24 5.84
C VAL A 57 -15.80 3.81 6.82
N MET A 58 -16.14 2.95 7.77
CA MET A 58 -15.15 2.42 8.71
C MET A 58 -14.06 1.63 7.97
N SER A 59 -14.43 0.78 7.02
CA SER A 59 -13.49 0.04 6.18
C SER A 59 -12.64 0.95 5.29
N ASP A 60 -13.22 2.01 4.69
CA ASP A 60 -12.45 2.97 3.89
C ASP A 60 -11.49 3.78 4.76
N CYS A 61 -11.88 4.19 5.97
CA CYS A 61 -10.98 4.81 6.92
C CYS A 61 -9.82 3.89 7.29
N GLU A 62 -10.08 2.63 7.63
CA GLU A 62 -9.04 1.64 7.95
C GLU A 62 -8.10 1.37 6.77
N SER A 63 -8.60 1.43 5.53
CA SER A 63 -7.79 1.29 4.33
C SER A 63 -6.81 2.45 4.10
N ILE A 64 -6.96 3.58 4.80
CA ILE A 64 -6.03 4.73 4.75
C ILE A 64 -4.88 4.57 5.75
N GLU A 65 -5.03 3.77 6.80
CA GLU A 65 -4.00 3.56 7.83
C GLU A 65 -2.64 3.16 7.25
N PRO A 66 -2.53 2.16 6.34
CA PRO A 66 -1.25 1.72 5.80
C PRO A 66 -0.46 2.83 5.10
N PHE A 67 -1.15 3.84 4.57
CA PHE A 67 -0.47 5.00 3.97
C PHE A 67 0.37 5.76 5.00
N TYR A 68 -0.21 6.07 6.16
CA TYR A 68 0.49 6.82 7.19
C TYR A 68 1.49 5.96 7.97
N ALA A 69 1.13 4.72 8.30
CA ALA A 69 1.94 3.85 9.12
C ALA A 69 3.09 3.17 8.34
N HIS A 70 2.85 2.81 7.07
CA HIS A 70 3.75 1.90 6.34
C HIS A 70 4.20 2.41 4.96
N THR A 71 3.70 3.57 4.48
CA THR A 71 4.08 4.06 3.14
C THR A 71 4.98 5.29 3.22
N ILE A 72 4.69 6.25 4.08
CA ILE A 72 5.41 7.54 4.10
C ILE A 72 6.89 7.35 4.49
N ALA A 73 7.16 6.69 5.63
CA ALA A 73 8.53 6.51 6.10
C ALA A 73 9.38 5.65 5.16
N PRO A 74 8.92 4.48 4.68
CA PRO A 74 9.63 3.71 3.65
C PRO A 74 9.83 4.47 2.34
N ALA A 75 8.87 5.29 1.88
CA ALA A 75 9.03 6.08 0.66
C ALA A 75 10.14 7.14 0.80
N ILE A 76 10.20 7.82 1.93
CA ILE A 76 11.28 8.77 2.24
C ILE A 76 12.62 8.03 2.31
N ALA A 77 12.68 6.91 3.03
CA ALA A 77 13.89 6.10 3.17
C ALA A 77 14.38 5.57 1.81
N ALA A 78 13.48 5.10 0.94
CA ALA A 78 13.81 4.57 -0.39
C ALA A 78 14.43 5.61 -1.34
N ILE A 79 14.23 6.88 -1.08
CA ILE A 79 14.85 7.97 -1.86
C ILE A 79 16.14 8.43 -1.21
N PHE A 80 16.08 8.78 0.09
CA PHE A 80 17.22 9.42 0.77
C PHE A 80 18.34 8.44 1.09
N VAL A 81 18.03 7.21 1.51
CA VAL A 81 19.08 6.25 1.88
C VAL A 81 19.93 5.87 0.68
N PRO A 82 19.39 5.41 -0.47
CA PRO A 82 20.21 5.15 -1.65
C PRO A 82 20.96 6.38 -2.15
N ALA A 83 20.36 7.59 -2.09
CA ALA A 83 21.03 8.82 -2.50
C ALA A 83 22.27 9.12 -1.65
N ILE A 84 22.17 8.98 -0.32
CA ILE A 84 23.28 9.16 0.60
C ILE A 84 24.38 8.10 0.35
N LEU A 85 23.96 6.84 0.17
CA LEU A 85 24.88 5.74 -0.07
C LEU A 85 25.59 5.88 -1.42
N LEU A 86 24.88 6.30 -2.47
CA LEU A 86 25.48 6.61 -3.77
C LEU A 86 26.47 7.79 -3.70
N ALA A 87 26.10 8.85 -2.95
CA ALA A 87 27.01 9.98 -2.72
C ALA A 87 28.28 9.53 -2.01
N TRP A 88 28.16 8.64 -1.02
CA TRP A 88 29.32 8.04 -0.35
C TRP A 88 30.14 7.16 -1.32
N CYS A 89 29.51 6.31 -2.12
CA CYS A 89 30.20 5.51 -3.14
C CYS A 89 30.97 6.40 -4.13
N TYR A 90 30.42 7.57 -4.50
CA TYR A 90 31.10 8.54 -5.34
C TYR A 90 32.37 9.09 -4.69
N THR A 91 32.38 9.29 -3.37
CA THR A 91 33.60 9.74 -2.64
C THR A 91 34.65 8.66 -2.55
N VAL A 92 34.27 7.38 -2.54
CA VAL A 92 35.21 6.25 -2.59
C VAL A 92 35.81 6.12 -3.99
N HIS A 93 34.95 5.97 -5.01
CA HIS A 93 35.33 5.99 -6.40
C HIS A 93 34.14 6.31 -7.32
N PRO A 94 34.26 7.26 -8.27
CA PRO A 94 33.13 7.66 -9.14
C PRO A 94 32.51 6.51 -9.96
N MET A 95 33.29 5.51 -10.34
CA MET A 95 32.81 4.36 -11.11
C MET A 95 31.75 3.56 -10.34
N LEU A 96 31.89 3.43 -9.02
CA LEU A 96 30.92 2.73 -8.17
C LEU A 96 29.55 3.43 -8.19
N PHE A 97 29.53 4.76 -8.18
CA PHE A 97 28.30 5.54 -8.33
C PHE A 97 27.60 5.21 -9.65
N TRP A 98 28.32 5.25 -10.79
CA TRP A 98 27.72 5.00 -12.09
C TRP A 98 27.26 3.56 -12.29
N VAL A 99 27.96 2.58 -11.70
CA VAL A 99 27.58 1.16 -11.75
C VAL A 99 26.29 0.91 -10.94
N LEU A 100 26.17 1.49 -9.74
CA LEU A 100 25.02 1.23 -8.86
C LEU A 100 23.77 2.04 -9.22
N THR A 101 23.92 3.25 -9.72
CA THR A 101 22.80 4.17 -10.01
C THR A 101 21.70 3.55 -10.87
N PRO A 102 21.97 2.87 -12.01
CA PRO A 102 20.91 2.31 -12.84
C PRO A 102 20.10 1.23 -12.13
N PHE A 103 20.73 0.44 -11.27
CA PHE A 103 20.02 -0.59 -10.50
C PHE A 103 19.13 0.01 -9.43
N TYR A 104 19.57 1.04 -8.72
CA TYR A 104 18.73 1.75 -7.76
C TYR A 104 17.55 2.45 -8.44
N LEU A 105 17.77 3.11 -9.58
CA LEU A 105 16.66 3.72 -10.33
C LEU A 105 15.67 2.67 -10.86
N ALA A 106 16.17 1.54 -11.33
CA ALA A 106 15.33 0.45 -11.81
C ALA A 106 14.48 -0.14 -10.67
N THR A 107 15.06 -0.41 -9.51
CA THR A 107 14.34 -1.01 -8.38
C THR A 107 13.39 -0.03 -7.71
N THR A 108 13.77 1.24 -7.56
CA THR A 108 12.96 2.25 -6.85
C THR A 108 11.82 2.79 -7.71
N PHE A 109 12.03 3.02 -9.01
CA PHE A 109 11.05 3.67 -9.88
C PHE A 109 10.64 2.80 -11.07
N GLY A 110 11.58 2.11 -11.70
CA GLY A 110 11.35 1.35 -12.93
C GLY A 110 10.40 0.18 -12.73
N LEU A 111 10.65 -0.66 -11.73
CA LEU A 111 9.82 -1.83 -11.45
C LEU A 111 8.41 -1.47 -10.96
N PRO A 112 8.20 -0.56 -10.01
CA PRO A 112 6.86 -0.11 -9.63
C PRO A 112 6.08 0.48 -10.81
N TRP A 113 6.73 1.26 -11.68
CA TRP A 113 6.12 1.82 -12.87
C TRP A 113 5.73 0.72 -13.88
N LEU A 114 6.59 -0.28 -14.09
CA LEU A 114 6.31 -1.42 -14.97
C LEU A 114 5.10 -2.20 -14.50
N VAL A 115 5.03 -2.52 -13.21
CA VAL A 115 3.92 -3.27 -12.61
C VAL A 115 2.63 -2.45 -12.61
N ALA A 116 2.72 -1.13 -12.38
CA ALA A 116 1.57 -0.25 -12.51
C ALA A 116 0.95 -0.28 -13.93
N ARG A 117 1.76 -0.56 -14.95
CA ARG A 117 1.28 -0.70 -16.34
C ARG A 117 0.79 -2.11 -16.69
N LEU A 118 1.38 -3.14 -16.11
CA LEU A 118 1.08 -4.54 -16.41
C LEU A 118 0.04 -5.14 -15.46
N GLY A 119 0.00 -4.67 -14.22
CA GLY A 119 -0.94 -5.11 -13.20
C GLY A 119 -2.33 -4.53 -13.43
N GLY A 120 -3.35 -5.38 -13.38
CA GLY A 120 -4.75 -4.96 -13.36
C GLY A 120 -5.06 -4.06 -12.17
N ASP A 121 -6.11 -3.25 -12.28
CA ASP A 121 -6.60 -2.47 -11.16
C ASP A 121 -7.19 -3.43 -10.10
N GLY A 122 -6.61 -3.46 -8.91
CA GLY A 122 -7.13 -4.25 -7.79
C GLY A 122 -8.57 -3.89 -7.35
N VAL A 123 -9.19 -2.92 -8.02
CA VAL A 123 -10.60 -2.54 -7.92
C VAL A 123 -11.49 -3.68 -8.37
N GLU A 124 -11.22 -4.28 -9.53
CA GLU A 124 -12.01 -5.40 -10.08
C GLU A 124 -12.01 -6.60 -9.11
N TYR A 125 -10.85 -6.98 -8.61
CA TYR A 125 -10.75 -8.07 -7.62
C TYR A 125 -11.56 -7.77 -6.35
N ARG A 126 -11.56 -6.53 -5.86
CA ARG A 126 -12.32 -6.14 -4.66
C ARG A 126 -13.82 -6.13 -4.88
N GLU A 127 -14.28 -5.71 -6.04
CA GLU A 127 -15.70 -5.79 -6.41
C GLU A 127 -16.15 -7.25 -6.48
N GLN A 128 -15.34 -8.12 -7.09
CA GLN A 128 -15.59 -9.55 -7.14
C GLN A 128 -15.62 -10.19 -5.74
N LEU A 129 -14.65 -9.82 -4.86
CA LEU A 129 -14.64 -10.26 -3.47
C LEU A 129 -15.89 -9.79 -2.71
N GLY A 130 -16.32 -8.55 -2.92
CA GLY A 130 -17.58 -8.03 -2.38
C GLY A 130 -18.79 -8.84 -2.85
N GLY A 131 -18.83 -9.20 -4.12
CA GLY A 131 -19.87 -10.06 -4.71
C GLY A 131 -19.90 -11.47 -4.09
N VAL A 132 -18.72 -12.09 -3.91
CA VAL A 132 -18.63 -13.41 -3.23
C VAL A 132 -19.14 -13.32 -1.79
N ASN A 133 -18.70 -12.31 -1.04
CA ASN A 133 -19.11 -12.12 0.35
C ASN A 133 -20.63 -11.91 0.47
N ALA A 134 -21.22 -11.10 -0.41
CA ALA A 134 -22.67 -10.88 -0.44
C ALA A 134 -23.42 -12.18 -0.78
N PHE A 135 -22.94 -12.95 -1.76
CA PHE A 135 -23.54 -14.23 -2.14
C PHE A 135 -23.46 -15.27 -1.02
N VAL A 136 -22.33 -15.33 -0.30
CA VAL A 136 -22.18 -16.24 0.85
C VAL A 136 -23.11 -15.82 1.99
N ALA A 137 -23.16 -14.52 2.32
CA ALA A 137 -24.06 -14.01 3.36
C ALA A 137 -25.54 -14.33 3.05
N ASP A 138 -25.98 -14.08 1.81
CA ASP A 138 -27.32 -14.42 1.33
C ASP A 138 -27.59 -15.95 1.38
N SER A 139 -26.60 -16.75 1.04
CA SER A 139 -26.70 -18.22 1.08
C SER A 139 -26.83 -18.75 2.52
N ILE A 140 -26.16 -18.12 3.48
CA ILE A 140 -26.27 -18.48 4.90
C ILE A 140 -27.65 -18.06 5.45
N GLN A 141 -28.10 -16.85 5.12
CA GLN A 141 -29.41 -16.36 5.56
C GLN A 141 -30.54 -17.18 4.97
N GLY A 142 -30.46 -17.56 3.68
CA GLY A 142 -31.44 -18.36 2.95
C GLY A 142 -31.22 -19.88 3.01
N VAL A 143 -30.36 -20.40 3.91
CA VAL A 143 -30.02 -21.83 3.95
C VAL A 143 -31.22 -22.72 4.17
N ARG A 144 -32.17 -22.28 4.99
CA ARG A 144 -33.40 -23.05 5.27
C ARG A 144 -34.25 -23.25 4.00
N ASP A 145 -34.40 -22.19 3.21
CA ASP A 145 -35.15 -22.23 1.96
C ASP A 145 -34.38 -23.04 0.90
N THR A 146 -33.07 -22.88 0.84
CA THR A 146 -32.19 -23.65 -0.05
C THR A 146 -32.36 -25.14 0.17
N VAL A 147 -32.39 -25.60 1.42
CA VAL A 147 -32.61 -27.02 1.78
C VAL A 147 -34.05 -27.44 1.52
N ALA A 148 -35.06 -26.61 1.89
CA ALA A 148 -36.48 -26.94 1.72
C ALA A 148 -36.84 -27.15 0.24
N PHE A 149 -36.21 -26.43 -0.67
CA PHE A 149 -36.45 -26.54 -2.12
C PHE A 149 -35.45 -27.43 -2.88
N GLY A 150 -34.49 -28.07 -2.20
CA GLY A 150 -33.49 -28.96 -2.81
C GLY A 150 -32.52 -28.23 -3.75
N TYR A 151 -32.16 -26.98 -3.44
CA TYR A 151 -31.34 -26.09 -4.26
C TYR A 151 -29.85 -26.12 -3.90
N GLU A 152 -29.40 -26.99 -2.99
CA GLU A 152 -28.05 -27.00 -2.40
C GLU A 152 -26.99 -27.17 -3.48
N LYS A 153 -27.17 -28.12 -4.40
CA LYS A 153 -26.21 -28.38 -5.48
C LYS A 153 -26.03 -27.18 -6.41
N ARG A 154 -27.18 -26.57 -6.77
CA ARG A 154 -27.17 -25.39 -7.66
C ARG A 154 -26.55 -24.21 -7.00
N ARG A 155 -26.81 -23.96 -5.71
CA ARG A 155 -26.21 -22.88 -4.95
C ARG A 155 -24.69 -23.06 -4.80
N ALA A 156 -24.24 -24.28 -4.53
CA ALA A 156 -22.81 -24.63 -4.48
C ALA A 156 -22.13 -24.41 -5.84
N GLN A 157 -22.77 -24.78 -6.95
CA GLN A 157 -22.23 -24.55 -8.28
C GLN A 157 -22.10 -23.05 -8.60
N GLN A 158 -23.10 -22.24 -8.25
CA GLN A 158 -23.03 -20.78 -8.41
C GLN A 158 -21.89 -20.18 -7.60
N LEU A 159 -21.68 -20.62 -6.35
CA LEU A 159 -20.58 -20.19 -5.52
C LEU A 159 -19.21 -20.54 -6.16
N TRP A 160 -19.12 -21.75 -6.72
CA TRP A 160 -17.92 -22.20 -7.43
C TRP A 160 -17.59 -21.31 -8.65
N GLU A 161 -18.59 -20.99 -9.47
CA GLU A 161 -18.42 -20.14 -10.66
C GLU A 161 -18.00 -18.72 -10.29
N ILE A 162 -18.67 -18.12 -9.29
CA ILE A 162 -18.29 -16.79 -8.78
C ILE A 162 -16.87 -16.82 -8.18
N GLY A 163 -16.55 -17.87 -7.42
CA GLY A 163 -15.22 -18.07 -6.83
C GLY A 163 -14.13 -18.20 -7.89
N LYS A 164 -14.41 -18.89 -9.00
CA LYS A 164 -13.47 -19.02 -10.13
C LYS A 164 -13.18 -17.67 -10.78
N THR A 165 -14.20 -16.86 -11.02
CA THR A 165 -14.02 -15.51 -11.58
C THR A 165 -13.18 -14.62 -10.64
N MET A 166 -13.42 -14.70 -9.33
CA MET A 166 -12.62 -14.01 -8.32
C MET A 166 -11.16 -14.48 -8.34
N GLN A 167 -10.92 -15.81 -8.47
CA GLN A 167 -9.57 -16.37 -8.54
C GLN A 167 -8.80 -15.84 -9.76
N GLU A 168 -9.44 -15.73 -10.92
CA GLU A 168 -8.82 -15.17 -12.14
C GLU A 168 -8.39 -13.71 -11.94
N GLY A 169 -9.20 -12.91 -11.24
CA GLY A 169 -8.84 -11.54 -10.84
C GLY A 169 -7.68 -11.50 -9.82
N GLN A 170 -7.70 -12.42 -8.87
CA GLN A 170 -6.65 -12.59 -7.87
C GLN A 170 -5.32 -12.99 -8.50
N ASP A 171 -5.33 -13.95 -9.44
CA ASP A 171 -4.13 -14.42 -10.13
C ASP A 171 -3.46 -13.31 -10.94
N LYS A 172 -4.24 -12.44 -11.59
CA LYS A 172 -3.71 -11.25 -12.29
C LYS A 172 -3.05 -10.27 -11.32
N LEU A 173 -3.71 -9.98 -10.19
CA LEU A 173 -3.21 -9.03 -9.22
C LEU A 173 -1.93 -9.53 -8.54
N TYR A 174 -1.97 -10.74 -7.98
CA TYR A 174 -0.82 -11.32 -7.28
C TYR A 174 0.29 -11.79 -8.22
N GLY A 175 -0.04 -12.18 -9.44
CA GLY A 175 0.94 -12.49 -10.47
C GLY A 175 1.80 -11.29 -10.84
N ALA A 176 1.22 -10.09 -10.92
CA ALA A 176 1.95 -8.85 -11.15
C ALA A 176 2.87 -8.51 -9.97
N ASP A 177 2.38 -8.64 -8.72
CA ASP A 177 3.18 -8.42 -7.51
C ASP A 177 4.33 -9.43 -7.39
N ALA A 178 4.06 -10.72 -7.64
CA ALA A 178 5.08 -11.76 -7.63
C ALA A 178 6.16 -11.52 -8.72
N THR A 179 5.75 -11.09 -9.91
CA THR A 179 6.68 -10.74 -11.00
C THR A 179 7.55 -9.55 -10.61
N GLN A 180 6.97 -8.53 -9.98
CA GLN A 180 7.73 -7.37 -9.47
C GLN A 180 8.78 -7.80 -8.45
N ARG A 181 8.40 -8.63 -7.47
CA ARG A 181 9.34 -9.13 -6.44
C ARG A 181 10.46 -9.94 -7.06
N ALA A 182 10.13 -10.87 -7.96
CA ALA A 182 11.13 -11.68 -8.65
C ALA A 182 12.12 -10.83 -9.49
N LEU A 183 11.61 -9.85 -10.24
CA LEU A 183 12.47 -8.94 -10.98
C LEU A 183 13.33 -8.07 -10.06
N ALA A 184 12.77 -7.58 -8.94
CA ALA A 184 13.53 -6.82 -7.96
C ALA A 184 14.70 -7.63 -7.40
N GLU A 185 14.48 -8.89 -7.00
CA GLU A 185 15.54 -9.78 -6.52
C GLU A 185 16.63 -10.00 -7.58
N VAL A 186 16.26 -10.16 -8.85
CA VAL A 186 17.23 -10.29 -9.94
C VAL A 186 18.06 -9.01 -10.10
N PHE A 187 17.42 -7.84 -10.14
CA PHE A 187 18.13 -6.55 -10.28
C PHE A 187 19.02 -6.26 -9.07
N ILE A 188 18.59 -6.57 -7.87
CA ILE A 188 19.39 -6.43 -6.65
C ILE A 188 20.62 -7.34 -6.70
N THR A 189 20.41 -8.62 -7.02
CA THR A 189 21.51 -9.58 -7.07
C THR A 189 22.54 -9.17 -8.13
N ILE A 190 22.10 -8.78 -9.32
CA ILE A 190 23.00 -8.30 -10.37
C ILE A 190 23.70 -7.00 -9.94
N GLY A 191 22.97 -6.08 -9.30
CA GLY A 191 23.55 -4.82 -8.81
C GLY A 191 24.64 -5.02 -7.75
N ILE A 192 24.41 -5.93 -6.79
CA ILE A 192 25.40 -6.30 -5.77
C ILE A 192 26.63 -6.97 -6.42
N LEU A 193 26.40 -7.91 -7.33
CA LEU A 193 27.50 -8.58 -8.05
C LEU A 193 28.29 -7.58 -8.91
N ALA A 194 27.63 -6.66 -9.58
CA ALA A 194 28.28 -5.60 -10.37
C ALA A 194 29.12 -4.65 -9.48
N ALA A 195 28.58 -4.28 -8.32
CA ALA A 195 29.32 -3.47 -7.35
C ALA A 195 30.54 -4.22 -6.79
N ALA A 196 30.37 -5.50 -6.45
CA ALA A 196 31.46 -6.34 -5.97
C ALA A 196 32.55 -6.53 -7.02
N TRP A 197 32.15 -6.83 -8.26
CA TRP A 197 33.09 -6.96 -9.38
C TRP A 197 33.87 -5.66 -9.63
N CYS A 198 33.16 -4.55 -9.76
CA CYS A 198 33.76 -3.23 -9.93
C CYS A 198 34.71 -2.90 -8.76
N GLY A 199 34.30 -3.15 -7.52
CA GLY A 199 35.12 -2.94 -6.35
C GLY A 199 36.38 -3.81 -6.33
N ILE A 200 36.30 -5.07 -6.75
CA ILE A 200 37.47 -5.96 -6.87
C ILE A 200 38.44 -5.43 -7.92
N GLU A 201 38.01 -5.02 -9.10
CA GLU A 201 38.86 -4.46 -10.15
C GLU A 201 39.57 -3.19 -9.67
N LEU A 202 38.84 -2.28 -9.00
CA LEU A 202 39.43 -1.06 -8.43
C LEU A 202 40.44 -1.36 -7.31
N ALA A 203 40.16 -2.37 -6.49
CA ALA A 203 41.08 -2.80 -5.44
C ALA A 203 42.36 -3.43 -6.00
N LEU A 204 42.23 -4.24 -7.08
CA LEU A 204 43.40 -4.81 -7.79
C LEU A 204 44.23 -3.73 -8.49
N ALA A 205 43.59 -2.67 -8.99
CA ALA A 205 44.25 -1.51 -9.57
C ALA A 205 44.90 -0.62 -8.49
N GLY A 206 44.63 -0.86 -7.22
CA GLY A 206 45.17 -0.04 -6.10
C GLY A 206 44.44 1.28 -5.91
N GLU A 207 43.27 1.48 -6.52
CA GLU A 207 42.49 2.70 -6.46
C GLU A 207 41.62 2.79 -5.20
N ILE A 208 41.27 1.64 -4.62
CA ILE A 208 40.54 1.54 -3.34
C ILE A 208 41.19 0.51 -2.41
N SER A 209 40.91 0.60 -1.12
CA SER A 209 41.44 -0.33 -0.12
C SER A 209 40.71 -1.67 -0.14
N THR A 210 41.43 -2.78 -0.23
CA THR A 210 40.90 -4.13 -0.14
C THR A 210 40.33 -4.49 1.24
N LEU A 211 40.86 -3.86 2.30
CA LEU A 211 40.48 -4.19 3.68
C LEU A 211 39.37 -3.33 4.23
N THR A 212 39.20 -2.09 3.75
CA THR A 212 38.19 -1.17 4.28
C THR A 212 37.11 -0.82 3.26
N ASP A 213 37.50 -0.42 2.04
CA ASP A 213 36.56 0.13 1.07
C ASP A 213 35.76 -0.96 0.37
N LEU A 214 36.39 -2.06 -0.03
CA LEU A 214 35.71 -3.15 -0.72
C LEU A 214 34.59 -3.80 0.13
N PRO A 215 34.83 -4.20 1.38
CA PRO A 215 33.74 -4.72 2.23
C PRO A 215 32.65 -3.69 2.52
N ALA A 216 33.03 -2.41 2.68
CA ALA A 216 32.08 -1.34 2.92
C ALA A 216 31.18 -1.10 1.70
N VAL A 217 31.71 -1.09 0.48
CA VAL A 217 30.93 -0.96 -0.77
C VAL A 217 29.91 -2.07 -0.91
N ILE A 218 30.31 -3.32 -0.64
CA ILE A 218 29.38 -4.47 -0.70
C ILE A 218 28.28 -4.31 0.35
N ALA A 219 28.63 -4.01 1.61
CA ALA A 219 27.66 -3.84 2.69
C ALA A 219 26.68 -2.70 2.41
N VAL A 220 27.17 -1.56 1.94
CA VAL A 220 26.37 -0.39 1.58
C VAL A 220 25.42 -0.68 0.41
N SER A 221 25.88 -1.44 -0.60
CA SER A 221 25.04 -1.84 -1.72
C SER A 221 23.83 -2.68 -1.25
N VAL A 222 24.06 -3.65 -0.36
CA VAL A 222 22.98 -4.49 0.22
C VAL A 222 21.97 -3.64 0.98
N VAL A 223 22.43 -2.75 1.85
CA VAL A 223 21.56 -1.87 2.67
C VAL A 223 20.73 -0.94 1.77
N GLY A 224 21.34 -0.34 0.76
CA GLY A 224 20.64 0.55 -0.16
C GLY A 224 19.53 -0.15 -0.95
N PHE A 225 19.80 -1.35 -1.44
CA PHE A 225 18.78 -2.14 -2.17
C PHE A 225 17.65 -2.58 -1.25
N TYR A 226 17.91 -2.97 -0.02
CA TYR A 226 16.88 -3.36 0.93
C TYR A 226 15.86 -2.23 1.16
N THR A 227 16.32 -0.98 1.30
CA THR A 227 15.42 0.17 1.46
C THR A 227 14.60 0.47 0.20
N SER A 228 15.18 0.28 -0.98
CA SER A 228 14.49 0.48 -2.27
C SER A 228 13.33 -0.52 -2.47
N VAL A 229 13.52 -1.78 -2.08
CA VAL A 229 12.47 -2.82 -2.17
C VAL A 229 11.32 -2.54 -1.22
N GLY A 230 11.58 -1.97 -0.05
CA GLY A 230 10.53 -1.60 0.90
C GLY A 230 9.45 -0.70 0.28
N MET A 231 9.83 0.26 -0.56
CA MET A 231 8.88 1.11 -1.28
C MET A 231 8.07 0.33 -2.33
N ALA A 232 8.73 -0.56 -3.08
CA ALA A 232 8.07 -1.35 -4.11
C ALA A 232 6.97 -2.24 -3.53
N ASN A 233 7.21 -2.83 -2.36
CA ASN A 233 6.24 -3.67 -1.66
C ASN A 233 5.00 -2.90 -1.17
N ASN A 234 5.15 -1.62 -0.83
CA ASN A 234 4.07 -0.79 -0.30
C ASN A 234 3.28 -0.02 -1.37
N TYR A 235 3.62 -0.19 -2.66
CA TYR A 235 2.94 0.51 -3.76
C TYR A 235 1.46 0.13 -3.87
N THR A 236 1.12 -1.13 -3.69
CA THR A 236 -0.28 -1.60 -3.71
C THR A 236 -1.09 -0.99 -2.57
N ASP A 237 -0.53 -0.95 -1.37
CA ASP A 237 -1.18 -0.34 -0.20
C ASP A 237 -1.39 1.16 -0.39
N PHE A 238 -0.43 1.85 -0.99
CA PHE A 238 -0.57 3.25 -1.38
C PHE A 238 -1.74 3.49 -2.34
N ARG A 239 -1.85 2.69 -3.42
CA ARG A 239 -2.97 2.79 -4.38
C ARG A 239 -4.31 2.55 -3.72
N VAL A 240 -4.40 1.55 -2.88
CA VAL A 240 -5.60 1.20 -2.12
C VAL A 240 -6.03 2.33 -1.22
N SER A 241 -5.11 2.86 -0.43
CA SER A 241 -5.36 3.99 0.47
C SER A 241 -5.82 5.23 -0.30
N LEU A 242 -5.23 5.50 -1.48
CA LEU A 242 -5.63 6.62 -2.32
C LEU A 242 -7.07 6.48 -2.85
N ILE A 243 -7.48 5.27 -3.26
CA ILE A 243 -8.84 4.99 -3.73
C ILE A 243 -9.84 5.14 -2.59
N ALA A 244 -9.53 4.60 -1.41
CA ALA A 244 -10.36 4.74 -0.21
C ALA A 244 -10.52 6.20 0.20
N ALA A 245 -9.43 6.97 0.21
CA ALA A 245 -9.44 8.40 0.50
C ALA A 245 -10.31 9.18 -0.50
N ARG A 246 -10.17 8.93 -1.81
CA ARG A 246 -11.01 9.57 -2.83
C ARG A 246 -12.50 9.30 -2.62
N ARG A 247 -12.88 8.07 -2.29
CA ARG A 247 -14.29 7.73 -2.00
C ARG A 247 -14.79 8.45 -0.76
N LEU A 248 -13.99 8.49 0.30
CA LEU A 248 -14.33 9.17 1.55
C LEU A 248 -14.54 10.67 1.31
N PHE A 249 -13.60 11.33 0.64
CA PHE A 249 -13.73 12.75 0.30
C PHE A 249 -14.91 13.04 -0.62
N ALA A 250 -15.15 12.21 -1.64
CA ALA A 250 -16.30 12.38 -2.52
C ALA A 250 -17.65 12.28 -1.79
N MET A 251 -17.72 11.51 -0.70
CA MET A 251 -18.91 11.50 0.17
C MET A 251 -19.01 12.74 1.06
N MET A 252 -17.88 13.21 1.60
CA MET A 252 -17.83 14.38 2.47
C MET A 252 -18.12 15.69 1.74
N ASP A 253 -17.74 15.79 0.46
CA ASP A 253 -17.89 16.97 -0.37
C ASP A 253 -19.30 17.12 -0.98
N GLN A 254 -20.23 16.20 -0.66
CA GLN A 254 -21.60 16.30 -1.17
C GLN A 254 -22.32 17.51 -0.57
N SER A 255 -22.98 18.29 -1.43
CA SER A 255 -23.82 19.40 -1.00
C SER A 255 -25.11 18.89 -0.34
N PRO A 256 -25.61 19.56 0.70
CA PRO A 256 -26.92 19.28 1.29
C PRO A 256 -28.01 19.29 0.25
N ALA A 257 -28.99 18.38 0.37
CA ALA A 257 -30.17 18.35 -0.51
C ALA A 257 -31.16 19.47 -0.17
N VAL A 258 -31.09 19.98 1.05
CA VAL A 258 -31.96 21.06 1.56
C VAL A 258 -31.04 22.16 2.06
N HIS A 259 -31.28 23.38 1.60
CA HIS A 259 -30.60 24.58 2.10
C HIS A 259 -31.54 25.33 3.04
N GLU A 260 -31.07 25.70 4.22
CA GLU A 260 -31.80 26.63 5.09
C GLU A 260 -31.87 27.99 4.42
N THR A 261 -33.06 28.40 4.04
CA THR A 261 -33.35 29.75 3.48
C THR A 261 -33.85 30.74 4.52
N ALA A 262 -34.19 30.26 5.71
CA ALA A 262 -34.69 31.12 6.80
C ALA A 262 -33.53 31.93 7.41
N LYS A 263 -33.69 33.29 7.36
CA LYS A 263 -32.73 34.24 7.95
C LYS A 263 -32.94 34.47 9.46
N SER A 264 -33.99 33.92 10.05
CA SER A 264 -34.27 34.02 11.49
C SER A 264 -34.90 32.76 12.02
N ALA A 265 -34.52 32.33 13.23
CA ALA A 265 -35.19 31.26 13.93
C ALA A 265 -36.66 31.65 14.21
N VAL A 266 -37.61 30.85 13.74
CA VAL A 266 -39.00 30.95 14.19
C VAL A 266 -39.04 30.34 15.59
N THR A 267 -39.09 31.18 16.64
CA THR A 267 -39.40 30.74 18.00
C THR A 267 -40.84 30.26 18.01
N ALA A 268 -41.03 28.95 18.15
CA ALA A 268 -42.35 28.39 18.48
C ALA A 268 -42.78 28.95 19.87
N THR A 269 -43.82 29.74 19.85
CA THR A 269 -44.54 30.18 21.08
C THR A 269 -45.45 29.07 21.55
#